data_0b666c9b6a5086c0e5e60dc4c8a51d16
#
_entry.id   0b666c9b6a5086c0e5e60dc4c8a51d16
#
_cell.length_a   1.000
_cell.length_b   1.000
_cell.length_c   1.000
_cell.angle_alpha   90.00
_cell.angle_beta   90.00
_cell.angle_gamma   90.00
#
_symmetry.space_group_name_H-M   'P 1'
#
loop_
_entity.id
_entity.type
_entity.pdbx_description
1 polymer ?
#
loop_
_entity_poly.entity_id
_entity_poly.type
_entity_poly.pdbx_seq_one_letter_code
_entity_poly.pdbx_strand_id
1 'polypeptide(L)'
;MNKIMKNTVAVVLLLMTALLVLWDMPAEATIQGLTGTSFTFVAKQDNISTSDGDTILMWGYANGVGNPMQYPGPTLIVNKGDVITITLKNMLPASNNQKVSIVFPGHAVTASGGDAGLLTREAPPDGTTTVTYSFTATNPGTYMYHSGTNMDLQIEMGLVGAIIVRSGRAPQDTLVTPGYDHPLTYYAYDHEGSAYNREYLFLLTEMVPDIHRLVEFGELNKIDTSGYFAKSWFINGRNAMDDMAEPDVPWLPTQPYNCVPMMHPGEKVLARVIGGGRDLHPFHFHGNDVRVIAKDGRLLSSAPGAGPDLAYNDYTVMSVPGQTYDATFQWTGKDLGWDAYGHAAGDALQPYEWAPDHGKPLPVTLPPVSAMVLGELWSGSPFLGATGDLPPGHPALNMAGGYNYMWHSHSEKELTTNNIFPGGMMTMMMIVPWGAPIP
;
A
#
# COMPACT_ATOMS: atom_id res chain seq x y z
N MET A 1 11.36 -50.84 -16.25
CA MET A 1 11.28 -49.47 -15.71
C MET A 1 11.66 -49.51 -14.22
N ASN A 2 12.87 -49.03 -13.86
CA ASN A 2 13.48 -49.23 -12.56
C ASN A 2 12.69 -48.51 -11.43
N LYS A 3 12.67 -49.11 -10.24
CA LYS A 3 12.01 -48.57 -9.03
C LYS A 3 12.38 -47.11 -8.72
N ILE A 4 13.62 -46.71 -9.05
CA ILE A 4 14.12 -45.33 -8.94
C ILE A 4 13.35 -44.38 -9.89
N MET A 5 13.12 -44.79 -11.13
CA MET A 5 12.41 -43.98 -12.14
C MET A 5 10.93 -43.79 -11.80
N LYS A 6 10.29 -44.80 -11.16
CA LYS A 6 8.91 -44.69 -10.68
C LYS A 6 8.79 -43.70 -9.50
N ASN A 7 9.77 -43.73 -8.59
CA ASN A 7 9.78 -42.79 -7.45
C ASN A 7 10.07 -41.36 -7.89
N THR A 8 10.95 -41.17 -8.89
CA THR A 8 11.24 -39.82 -9.44
C THR A 8 10.02 -39.22 -10.16
N VAL A 9 9.31 -40.04 -10.94
CA VAL A 9 8.06 -39.64 -11.63
C VAL A 9 6.97 -39.32 -10.61
N ALA A 10 6.83 -40.09 -9.53
CA ALA A 10 5.86 -39.82 -8.47
C ALA A 10 6.17 -38.53 -7.68
N VAL A 11 7.44 -38.25 -7.41
CA VAL A 11 7.87 -37.00 -6.73
C VAL A 11 7.66 -35.80 -7.64
N VAL A 12 7.96 -35.91 -8.94
CA VAL A 12 7.73 -34.85 -9.92
C VAL A 12 6.23 -34.58 -10.11
N LEU A 13 5.40 -35.62 -10.15
CA LEU A 13 3.93 -35.46 -10.19
C LEU A 13 3.39 -34.85 -8.91
N LEU A 14 3.90 -35.22 -7.73
CA LEU A 14 3.51 -34.64 -6.46
C LEU A 14 3.92 -33.14 -6.36
N LEU A 15 5.11 -32.81 -6.86
CA LEU A 15 5.57 -31.41 -6.94
C LEU A 15 4.76 -30.60 -7.96
N MET A 16 4.40 -31.19 -9.11
CA MET A 16 3.52 -30.50 -10.07
C MET A 16 2.09 -30.34 -9.54
N THR A 17 1.54 -31.32 -8.83
CA THR A 17 0.23 -31.17 -8.19
C THR A 17 0.27 -30.20 -7.01
N ALA A 18 1.35 -30.14 -6.25
CA ALA A 18 1.54 -29.13 -5.20
C ALA A 18 1.69 -27.70 -5.78
N LEU A 19 2.39 -27.54 -6.92
CA LEU A 19 2.42 -26.27 -7.65
C LEU A 19 1.05 -25.87 -8.23
N LEU A 20 0.27 -26.83 -8.74
CA LEU A 20 -1.07 -26.58 -9.28
C LEU A 20 -2.10 -26.24 -8.18
N VAL A 21 -1.93 -26.78 -6.97
CA VAL A 21 -2.80 -26.45 -5.82
C VAL A 21 -2.47 -25.08 -5.23
N LEU A 22 -1.25 -24.57 -5.45
CA LEU A 22 -0.88 -23.18 -5.05
C LEU A 22 -1.40 -22.11 -6.05
N TRP A 23 -1.93 -22.51 -7.21
CA TRP A 23 -2.47 -21.60 -8.23
C TRP A 23 -3.99 -21.41 -8.14
N ASP A 24 -4.68 -22.10 -7.24
CA ASP A 24 -6.15 -22.03 -7.08
C ASP A 24 -6.61 -21.20 -5.86
N MET A 25 -5.73 -20.41 -5.27
CA MET A 25 -6.22 -19.35 -4.38
C MET A 25 -6.56 -18.13 -5.24
N PRO A 26 -7.80 -17.63 -5.21
CA PRO A 26 -8.07 -16.33 -5.80
C PRO A 26 -7.15 -15.33 -5.09
N ALA A 27 -6.16 -14.82 -5.79
CA ALA A 27 -5.33 -13.74 -5.30
C ALA A 27 -6.23 -12.50 -5.28
N GLU A 28 -6.90 -12.28 -4.16
CA GLU A 28 -7.52 -11.00 -3.89
C GLU A 28 -6.37 -10.02 -3.71
N ALA A 29 -6.26 -9.01 -4.58
CA ALA A 29 -5.41 -7.87 -4.37
C ALA A 29 -5.94 -7.09 -3.17
N THR A 30 -5.64 -7.59 -1.98
CA THR A 30 -6.09 -7.10 -0.69
C THR A 30 -4.89 -6.54 0.08
N ILE A 31 -5.15 -5.50 0.84
CA ILE A 31 -4.14 -4.96 1.75
C ILE A 31 -3.73 -6.06 2.73
N GLN A 32 -2.43 -6.29 2.84
CA GLN A 32 -1.88 -7.22 3.83
C GLN A 32 -1.93 -6.62 5.23
N GLY A 33 -2.28 -7.45 6.21
CA GLY A 33 -2.37 -7.00 7.59
C GLY A 33 -2.86 -8.09 8.54
N LEU A 34 -2.95 -7.72 9.81
CA LEU A 34 -3.47 -8.57 10.87
C LEU A 34 -4.98 -8.40 10.97
N THR A 35 -5.70 -9.52 10.93
CA THR A 35 -7.15 -9.56 11.15
C THR A 35 -7.47 -10.01 12.58
N GLY A 36 -8.62 -9.57 13.11
CA GLY A 36 -9.09 -9.95 14.44
C GLY A 36 -9.44 -8.75 15.32
N THR A 37 -9.60 -8.99 16.61
CA THR A 37 -10.04 -7.97 17.59
C THR A 37 -9.09 -7.80 18.77
N SER A 38 -8.08 -8.65 18.90
CA SER A 38 -7.10 -8.59 19.98
C SER A 38 -5.69 -8.74 19.43
N PHE A 39 -4.84 -7.77 19.73
CA PHE A 39 -3.48 -7.68 19.19
C PHE A 39 -2.48 -7.45 20.32
N THR A 40 -1.28 -7.99 20.17
CA THR A 40 -0.16 -7.74 21.09
C THR A 40 0.95 -7.05 20.31
N PHE A 41 1.20 -5.79 20.61
CA PHE A 41 2.28 -5.01 20.01
C PHE A 41 3.46 -4.92 20.98
N VAL A 42 4.65 -5.02 20.41
CA VAL A 42 5.90 -4.87 21.13
C VAL A 42 6.74 -3.83 20.43
N ALA A 43 7.00 -2.70 21.10
CA ALA A 43 7.95 -1.73 20.58
C ALA A 43 9.37 -2.30 20.69
N LYS A 44 10.07 -2.41 19.58
CA LYS A 44 11.43 -2.92 19.46
C LYS A 44 12.26 -2.06 18.54
N GLN A 45 13.58 -2.25 18.60
CA GLN A 45 14.47 -1.71 17.57
C GLN A 45 15.02 -2.82 16.68
N ASP A 46 15.24 -2.50 15.42
CA ASP A 46 15.94 -3.29 14.42
C ASP A 46 16.35 -2.36 13.28
N ASN A 47 16.92 -2.90 12.22
CA ASN A 47 17.32 -2.13 11.05
C ASN A 47 16.36 -2.35 9.87
N ILE A 48 16.24 -1.33 9.03
CA ILE A 48 15.68 -1.41 7.68
C ILE A 48 16.81 -1.26 6.65
N SER A 49 16.55 -1.72 5.44
CA SER A 49 17.41 -1.48 4.28
C SER A 49 16.77 -0.43 3.37
N THR A 50 17.60 0.40 2.75
CA THR A 50 17.19 1.40 1.77
C THR A 50 17.74 1.08 0.38
N SER A 51 17.10 1.59 -0.67
CA SER A 51 17.42 1.25 -2.07
C SER A 51 18.82 1.70 -2.52
N ASP A 52 19.46 2.61 -1.79
CA ASP A 52 20.85 3.01 -2.01
C ASP A 52 21.88 2.07 -1.34
N GLY A 53 21.40 1.03 -0.64
CA GLY A 53 22.21 0.02 0.03
C GLY A 53 22.60 0.39 1.46
N ASP A 54 22.06 1.47 2.02
CA ASP A 54 22.29 1.83 3.43
C ASP A 54 21.41 0.98 4.36
N THR A 55 21.76 1.00 5.65
CA THR A 55 21.03 0.32 6.72
C THR A 55 20.77 1.32 7.84
N ILE A 56 19.51 1.49 8.20
CA ILE A 56 19.07 2.53 9.14
C ILE A 56 18.43 1.87 10.36
N LEU A 57 18.88 2.26 11.57
CA LEU A 57 18.27 1.84 12.81
C LEU A 57 16.86 2.42 12.93
N MET A 58 15.88 1.57 13.21
CA MET A 58 14.48 1.96 13.40
C MET A 58 13.93 1.48 14.73
N TRP A 59 12.89 2.15 15.19
CA TRP A 59 11.96 1.61 16.19
C TRP A 59 10.67 1.25 15.49
N GLY A 60 10.13 0.08 15.78
CA GLY A 60 8.89 -0.38 15.16
C GLY A 60 8.06 -1.21 16.11
N TYR A 61 6.80 -1.41 15.74
CA TYR A 61 5.93 -2.34 16.45
C TYR A 61 6.06 -3.74 15.85
N ALA A 62 6.30 -4.74 16.71
CA ALA A 62 6.24 -6.15 16.35
C ALA A 62 4.88 -6.73 16.72
N ASN A 63 4.38 -7.67 15.95
CA ASN A 63 3.23 -8.50 16.34
C ASN A 63 3.66 -9.61 17.31
N GLY A 64 3.73 -9.28 18.60
CA GLY A 64 4.16 -10.20 19.67
C GLY A 64 5.67 -10.21 19.91
N VAL A 65 6.06 -10.83 21.03
CA VAL A 65 7.45 -10.83 21.53
C VAL A 65 8.40 -11.60 20.60
N GLY A 66 7.92 -12.69 19.98
CA GLY A 66 8.74 -13.59 19.17
C GLY A 66 9.05 -13.09 17.78
N ASN A 67 8.36 -12.06 17.29
CA ASN A 67 8.50 -11.57 15.92
C ASN A 67 9.45 -10.36 15.84
N PRO A 68 10.08 -10.11 14.67
CA PRO A 68 10.82 -8.87 14.42
C PRO A 68 9.88 -7.65 14.50
N MET A 69 10.45 -6.49 14.73
CA MET A 69 9.69 -5.25 14.50
C MET A 69 9.39 -5.10 13.02
N GLN A 70 8.37 -4.30 12.70
CA GLN A 70 8.03 -3.94 11.32
C GLN A 70 8.08 -2.42 11.14
N TYR A 71 8.46 -2.00 9.96
CA TYR A 71 8.31 -0.63 9.49
C TYR A 71 7.59 -0.63 8.13
N PRO A 72 6.42 0.04 8.04
CA PRO A 72 5.63 0.51 9.17
C PRO A 72 5.16 -0.63 10.08
N GLY A 73 4.66 -0.30 11.27
CA GLY A 73 4.07 -1.28 12.18
C GLY A 73 2.93 -2.07 11.53
N PRO A 74 2.48 -3.19 12.14
CA PRO A 74 1.49 -4.06 11.54
C PRO A 74 0.21 -3.32 11.12
N THR A 75 -0.20 -3.46 9.88
CA THR A 75 -1.50 -2.97 9.40
C THR A 75 -2.61 -3.78 10.06
N LEU A 76 -3.57 -3.11 10.70
CA LEU A 76 -4.73 -3.76 11.30
C LEU A 76 -5.92 -3.71 10.33
N ILE A 77 -6.56 -4.86 10.10
CA ILE A 77 -7.77 -4.98 9.29
C ILE A 77 -8.89 -5.49 10.19
N VAL A 78 -9.84 -4.62 10.49
CA VAL A 78 -10.93 -4.88 11.43
C VAL A 78 -12.28 -4.51 10.80
N ASN A 79 -13.39 -4.96 11.38
CA ASN A 79 -14.71 -4.68 10.86
C ASN A 79 -15.39 -3.57 11.67
N LYS A 80 -16.26 -2.84 11.02
CA LYS A 80 -17.15 -1.91 11.70
C LYS A 80 -17.93 -2.62 12.82
N GLY A 81 -17.90 -2.04 14.00
CA GLY A 81 -18.54 -2.56 15.20
C GLY A 81 -17.67 -3.44 16.09
N ASP A 82 -16.51 -3.89 15.59
CA ASP A 82 -15.57 -4.67 16.40
C ASP A 82 -15.08 -3.85 17.61
N VAL A 83 -14.98 -4.50 18.75
CA VAL A 83 -14.29 -3.95 19.94
C VAL A 83 -12.84 -4.40 19.89
N ILE A 84 -11.96 -3.47 19.62
CA ILE A 84 -10.54 -3.73 19.43
C ILE A 84 -9.81 -3.56 20.76
N THR A 85 -8.91 -4.50 21.04
CA THR A 85 -8.01 -4.46 22.19
C THR A 85 -6.57 -4.63 21.73
N ILE A 86 -5.70 -3.68 22.07
CA ILE A 86 -4.28 -3.71 21.74
C ILE A 86 -3.48 -3.64 23.04
N THR A 87 -2.67 -4.66 23.30
CA THR A 87 -1.74 -4.69 24.43
C THR A 87 -0.35 -4.30 23.95
N LEU A 88 0.17 -3.18 24.43
CA LEU A 88 1.51 -2.69 24.14
C LEU A 88 2.50 -3.10 25.23
N LYS A 89 3.65 -3.59 24.79
CA LYS A 89 4.83 -3.84 25.61
C LYS A 89 6.01 -3.06 25.03
N ASN A 90 6.82 -2.43 25.88
CA ASN A 90 7.99 -1.69 25.43
C ASN A 90 9.27 -2.51 25.71
N MET A 91 9.96 -2.90 24.65
CA MET A 91 11.23 -3.60 24.67
C MET A 91 12.34 -2.80 23.95
N LEU A 92 12.18 -1.48 23.83
CA LEU A 92 13.28 -0.61 23.42
C LEU A 92 14.41 -0.67 24.47
N PRO A 93 15.66 -0.46 24.07
CA PRO A 93 16.78 -0.46 25.01
C PRO A 93 16.55 0.50 26.18
N ALA A 94 16.69 0.01 27.39
CA ALA A 94 16.52 0.80 28.62
C ALA A 94 17.49 1.99 28.68
N SER A 95 18.64 1.89 28.00
CA SER A 95 19.61 2.98 27.85
C SER A 95 19.03 4.25 27.18
N ASN A 96 18.04 4.08 26.31
CA ASN A 96 17.37 5.18 25.63
C ASN A 96 16.36 5.90 26.52
N ASN A 97 15.97 5.29 27.64
CA ASN A 97 14.99 5.79 28.60
C ASN A 97 13.69 6.31 27.96
N GLN A 98 13.23 5.67 26.87
CA GLN A 98 12.05 6.06 26.12
C GLN A 98 10.84 5.26 26.56
N LYS A 99 9.84 5.92 27.13
CA LYS A 99 8.49 5.35 27.25
C LYS A 99 7.84 5.35 25.87
N VAL A 100 6.91 4.43 25.64
CA VAL A 100 6.18 4.32 24.36
C VAL A 100 4.68 4.24 24.63
N SER A 101 3.89 4.87 23.82
CA SER A 101 2.44 4.75 23.80
C SER A 101 1.92 4.58 22.37
N ILE A 102 0.60 4.35 22.26
CA ILE A 102 -0.08 4.38 20.96
C ILE A 102 -1.31 5.27 21.08
N VAL A 103 -1.47 6.17 20.13
CA VAL A 103 -2.71 6.92 19.92
C VAL A 103 -3.36 6.45 18.62
N PHE A 104 -4.68 6.55 18.58
CA PHE A 104 -5.51 6.05 17.47
C PHE A 104 -6.44 7.20 17.01
N PRO A 105 -5.95 8.13 16.18
CA PRO A 105 -6.75 9.24 15.68
C PRO A 105 -8.05 8.74 15.04
N GLY A 106 -9.16 9.40 15.35
CA GLY A 106 -10.48 9.02 14.85
C GLY A 106 -11.26 8.02 15.73
N HIS A 107 -10.64 7.46 16.76
CA HIS A 107 -11.26 6.49 17.67
C HIS A 107 -11.34 7.00 19.12
N ALA A 108 -12.43 6.65 19.82
CA ALA A 108 -12.59 6.93 21.24
C ALA A 108 -11.95 5.80 22.06
N VAL A 109 -10.76 6.03 22.60
CA VAL A 109 -9.91 5.01 23.22
C VAL A 109 -9.97 5.10 24.74
N THR A 110 -10.07 3.94 25.38
CA THR A 110 -9.76 3.76 26.81
C THR A 110 -8.41 3.08 26.96
N ALA A 111 -7.61 3.50 27.95
CA ALA A 111 -6.31 2.93 28.22
C ALA A 111 -6.14 2.57 29.69
N SER A 112 -5.47 1.43 29.95
CA SER A 112 -5.18 0.94 31.30
C SER A 112 -3.76 0.33 31.38
N GLY A 113 -3.23 0.19 32.58
CA GLY A 113 -1.85 -0.28 32.81
C GLY A 113 -0.81 0.84 32.60
N GLY A 114 0.47 0.51 32.67
CA GLY A 114 1.60 1.44 32.50
C GLY A 114 1.55 2.72 33.33
N ASP A 115 2.26 3.72 32.87
CA ASP A 115 2.35 5.05 33.50
C ASP A 115 1.35 6.04 32.90
N ALA A 116 1.05 7.12 33.60
CA ALA A 116 0.34 8.25 33.03
C ALA A 116 1.26 9.02 32.08
N GLY A 117 0.79 9.28 30.85
CA GLY A 117 1.48 10.11 29.86
C GLY A 117 0.66 11.36 29.49
N LEU A 118 1.18 12.16 28.57
CA LEU A 118 0.53 13.41 28.18
C LEU A 118 -0.79 13.16 27.40
N LEU A 119 -0.76 12.28 26.41
CA LEU A 119 -1.92 12.02 25.55
C LEU A 119 -2.67 10.75 25.97
N THR A 120 -1.96 9.76 26.48
CA THR A 120 -2.50 8.47 26.86
C THR A 120 -1.57 7.80 27.87
N ARG A 121 -1.83 6.54 28.21
CA ARG A 121 -0.94 5.76 29.07
C ARG A 121 0.27 5.27 28.29
N GLU A 122 1.43 5.18 28.97
CA GLU A 122 2.74 4.86 28.39
C GLU A 122 3.33 3.59 29.01
N ALA A 123 3.94 2.76 28.16
CA ALA A 123 4.71 1.59 28.60
C ALA A 123 6.17 1.99 28.86
N PRO A 124 6.68 1.83 30.10
CA PRO A 124 8.08 2.08 30.41
C PRO A 124 9.00 1.06 29.70
N PRO A 125 10.29 1.38 29.49
CA PRO A 125 11.24 0.49 28.81
C PRO A 125 11.79 -0.60 29.73
N ASP A 126 10.92 -1.25 30.51
CA ASP A 126 11.27 -2.32 31.47
C ASP A 126 11.06 -3.73 30.89
N GLY A 127 10.49 -3.82 29.69
CA GLY A 127 10.23 -5.08 29.01
C GLY A 127 9.16 -5.97 29.70
N THR A 128 8.44 -5.46 30.70
CA THR A 128 7.47 -6.24 31.51
C THR A 128 6.13 -5.56 31.66
N THR A 129 6.11 -4.27 31.95
CA THR A 129 4.89 -3.49 32.11
C THR A 129 4.18 -3.30 30.77
N THR A 130 2.87 -3.54 30.77
CA THR A 130 2.04 -3.40 29.56
C THR A 130 1.02 -2.30 29.70
N VAL A 131 0.63 -1.72 28.56
CA VAL A 131 -0.53 -0.83 28.43
C VAL A 131 -1.54 -1.50 27.51
N THR A 132 -2.80 -1.47 27.92
CA THR A 132 -3.90 -1.99 27.10
C THR A 132 -4.79 -0.85 26.66
N TYR A 133 -4.96 -0.72 25.36
CA TYR A 133 -5.86 0.23 24.70
C TYR A 133 -7.08 -0.53 24.17
N SER A 134 -8.27 0.05 24.33
CA SER A 134 -9.49 -0.52 23.76
C SER A 134 -10.38 0.57 23.19
N PHE A 135 -10.97 0.27 22.03
CA PHE A 135 -11.93 1.14 21.35
C PHE A 135 -12.88 0.32 20.48
N THR A 136 -14.03 0.91 20.13
CA THR A 136 -14.93 0.33 19.13
C THR A 136 -14.64 0.95 17.76
N ALA A 137 -14.44 0.14 16.73
CA ALA A 137 -14.30 0.57 15.35
C ALA A 137 -15.66 0.99 14.79
N THR A 138 -16.10 2.22 15.10
CA THR A 138 -17.48 2.69 14.82
C THR A 138 -17.72 3.02 13.36
N ASN A 139 -16.75 3.59 12.68
CA ASN A 139 -16.88 4.06 11.30
C ASN A 139 -15.90 3.32 10.39
N PRO A 140 -16.36 2.83 9.23
CA PRO A 140 -15.46 2.28 8.22
C PRO A 140 -14.56 3.37 7.66
N GLY A 141 -13.39 2.97 7.12
CA GLY A 141 -12.44 3.87 6.49
C GLY A 141 -11.00 3.54 6.80
N THR A 142 -10.12 4.45 6.39
CA THR A 142 -8.68 4.37 6.56
C THR A 142 -8.25 5.27 7.72
N TYR A 143 -7.45 4.70 8.62
CA TYR A 143 -6.94 5.38 9.81
C TYR A 143 -5.47 5.05 9.99
N MET A 144 -4.78 5.86 10.79
CA MET A 144 -3.44 5.55 11.26
C MET A 144 -3.41 5.35 12.77
N TYR A 145 -2.38 4.70 13.26
CA TYR A 145 -1.98 4.73 14.65
C TYR A 145 -0.50 5.10 14.73
N HIS A 146 -0.10 5.77 15.80
CA HIS A 146 1.30 6.19 15.99
C HIS A 146 1.62 6.38 17.45
N SER A 147 2.89 6.57 17.78
CA SER A 147 3.26 6.90 19.15
C SER A 147 2.64 8.23 19.60
N GLY A 148 2.15 8.26 20.84
CA GLY A 148 1.69 9.47 21.53
C GLY A 148 2.71 10.03 22.52
N THR A 149 3.93 9.47 22.55
CA THR A 149 5.02 9.86 23.44
C THR A 149 6.19 10.36 22.60
N ASN A 150 6.74 11.55 22.95
CA ASN A 150 7.88 12.12 22.23
C ASN A 150 7.74 11.98 20.69
N MET A 151 6.60 12.49 20.16
CA MET A 151 6.13 12.18 18.81
C MET A 151 7.09 12.65 17.71
N ASP A 152 7.79 13.75 17.93
CA ASP A 152 8.76 14.29 16.99
C ASP A 152 9.96 13.36 16.77
N LEU A 153 10.32 12.56 17.77
CA LEU A 153 11.33 11.51 17.64
C LEU A 153 10.73 10.15 17.30
N GLN A 154 9.64 9.75 17.98
CA GLN A 154 9.19 8.36 17.91
C GLN A 154 8.46 8.03 16.60
N ILE A 155 7.81 9.00 15.95
CA ILE A 155 7.26 8.83 14.60
C ILE A 155 8.41 8.76 13.60
N GLU A 156 9.38 9.66 13.69
CA GLU A 156 10.62 9.62 12.88
C GLU A 156 11.29 8.25 12.95
N MET A 157 11.44 7.73 14.16
CA MET A 157 12.04 6.41 14.39
C MET A 157 11.22 5.23 13.87
N GLY A 158 9.93 5.43 13.46
CA GLY A 158 9.10 4.42 12.78
C GLY A 158 7.93 3.86 13.60
N LEU A 159 7.58 4.48 14.74
CA LEU A 159 6.43 4.04 15.53
C LEU A 159 5.10 4.57 14.96
N VAL A 160 4.73 4.06 13.77
CA VAL A 160 3.55 4.41 12.99
C VAL A 160 3.02 3.20 12.24
N GLY A 161 1.71 3.13 11.99
CA GLY A 161 1.08 2.08 11.20
C GLY A 161 -0.35 2.42 10.80
N ALA A 162 -1.03 1.50 10.10
CA ALA A 162 -2.34 1.71 9.51
C ALA A 162 -3.43 0.87 10.17
N ILE A 163 -4.66 1.38 10.16
CA ILE A 163 -5.88 0.65 10.51
C ILE A 163 -6.88 0.79 9.37
N ILE A 164 -7.37 -0.33 8.86
CA ILE A 164 -8.45 -0.38 7.89
C ILE A 164 -9.68 -0.93 8.59
N VAL A 165 -10.71 -0.11 8.69
CA VAL A 165 -12.02 -0.53 9.19
C VAL A 165 -12.91 -0.85 8.01
N ARG A 166 -13.27 -2.13 7.85
CA ARG A 166 -14.15 -2.61 6.78
C ARG A 166 -15.60 -2.17 7.01
N SER A 167 -16.29 -1.85 5.93
CA SER A 167 -17.72 -1.52 5.99
C SER A 167 -18.57 -2.75 6.33
N GLY A 168 -19.79 -2.53 6.81
CA GLY A 168 -20.75 -3.58 7.05
C GLY A 168 -21.49 -4.09 5.80
N ARG A 169 -21.19 -3.54 4.62
CA ARG A 169 -21.84 -3.97 3.37
C ARG A 169 -21.18 -5.25 2.83
N ALA A 170 -22.03 -6.23 2.49
CA ALA A 170 -21.57 -7.44 1.82
C ALA A 170 -21.04 -7.12 0.41
N PRO A 171 -19.96 -7.77 -0.03
CA PRO A 171 -19.47 -7.67 -1.40
C PRO A 171 -20.51 -8.21 -2.40
N GLN A 172 -20.47 -7.70 -3.62
CA GLN A 172 -21.39 -8.06 -4.69
C GLN A 172 -20.65 -8.37 -5.98
N ASP A 173 -21.16 -9.29 -6.76
CA ASP A 173 -20.70 -9.55 -8.12
C ASP A 173 -21.39 -8.55 -9.08
N THR A 174 -20.65 -7.51 -9.51
CA THR A 174 -21.17 -6.43 -10.35
C THR A 174 -20.42 -6.25 -11.66
N LEU A 175 -19.21 -6.82 -11.79
CA LEU A 175 -18.46 -6.89 -13.03
C LEU A 175 -18.76 -8.21 -13.71
N VAL A 176 -19.11 -8.18 -14.98
CA VAL A 176 -19.33 -9.38 -15.78
C VAL A 176 -18.45 -9.28 -17.03
N THR A 177 -17.33 -9.99 -17.02
CA THR A 177 -16.47 -10.16 -18.19
C THR A 177 -16.46 -11.62 -18.55
N PRO A 178 -17.17 -12.05 -19.62
CA PRO A 178 -17.30 -13.44 -19.96
C PRO A 178 -15.95 -14.13 -20.17
N GLY A 179 -15.76 -15.28 -19.51
CA GLY A 179 -14.57 -16.11 -19.66
C GLY A 179 -13.37 -15.70 -18.79
N TYR A 180 -13.53 -14.73 -17.92
CA TYR A 180 -12.46 -14.30 -16.98
C TYR A 180 -13.00 -14.23 -15.56
N ASP A 181 -12.14 -14.59 -14.60
CA ASP A 181 -12.39 -14.36 -13.19
C ASP A 181 -12.14 -12.87 -12.88
N HIS A 182 -13.03 -12.29 -12.11
CA HIS A 182 -12.93 -10.90 -11.67
C HIS A 182 -13.22 -10.79 -10.17
N PRO A 183 -12.62 -9.80 -9.47
CA PRO A 183 -12.89 -9.61 -8.06
C PRO A 183 -14.31 -9.13 -7.83
N LEU A 184 -14.85 -9.45 -6.66
CA LEU A 184 -16.13 -8.90 -6.21
C LEU A 184 -16.03 -7.37 -6.07
N THR A 185 -17.20 -6.72 -6.07
CA THR A 185 -17.30 -5.31 -5.71
C THR A 185 -17.46 -5.19 -4.20
N TYR A 186 -16.50 -4.55 -3.56
CA TYR A 186 -16.49 -4.20 -2.14
C TYR A 186 -16.91 -2.74 -1.94
N TYR A 187 -17.11 -2.36 -0.70
CA TYR A 187 -17.50 -1.00 -0.34
C TYR A 187 -16.60 -0.46 0.76
N ALA A 188 -15.96 0.66 0.52
CA ALA A 188 -15.06 1.29 1.52
C ALA A 188 -15.86 1.85 2.71
N TYR A 189 -17.09 2.29 2.44
CA TYR A 189 -18.05 2.86 3.41
C TYR A 189 -19.43 2.21 3.24
N ASP A 190 -20.34 2.47 4.16
CA ASP A 190 -21.71 1.90 4.12
C ASP A 190 -22.60 2.54 3.03
N HIS A 191 -22.02 2.89 1.91
CA HIS A 191 -22.71 3.51 0.78
C HIS A 191 -22.21 2.95 -0.56
N GLU A 192 -23.10 2.75 -1.53
CA GLU A 192 -22.76 2.22 -2.86
C GLU A 192 -21.79 3.09 -3.67
N GLY A 193 -21.83 4.41 -3.47
CA GLY A 193 -20.87 5.35 -4.08
C GLY A 193 -19.42 5.19 -3.63
N SER A 194 -19.16 4.28 -2.68
CA SER A 194 -17.80 3.92 -2.24
C SER A 194 -17.33 2.56 -2.76
N ALA A 195 -17.96 2.07 -3.83
CA ALA A 195 -17.67 0.78 -4.43
C ALA A 195 -16.28 0.72 -5.05
N TYR A 196 -15.59 -0.41 -4.90
CA TYR A 196 -14.30 -0.73 -5.50
C TYR A 196 -14.15 -2.24 -5.74
N ASN A 197 -13.22 -2.63 -6.60
CA ASN A 197 -12.90 -4.02 -6.89
C ASN A 197 -11.58 -4.45 -6.23
N ARG A 198 -10.59 -3.56 -6.23
CA ARG A 198 -9.27 -3.78 -5.63
C ARG A 198 -8.89 -2.60 -4.75
N GLU A 199 -8.03 -2.82 -3.77
CA GLU A 199 -7.57 -1.75 -2.90
C GLU A 199 -6.08 -1.88 -2.58
N TYR A 200 -5.44 -0.74 -2.40
CA TYR A 200 -4.02 -0.63 -2.06
C TYR A 200 -3.81 0.44 -1.02
N LEU A 201 -2.88 0.17 -0.10
CA LEU A 201 -2.47 1.10 0.94
C LEU A 201 -1.21 1.85 0.48
N PHE A 202 -1.19 3.16 0.72
CA PHE A 202 -0.07 4.05 0.50
C PHE A 202 0.19 4.81 1.79
N LEU A 203 0.94 4.22 2.70
CA LEU A 203 1.42 4.91 3.90
C LEU A 203 2.73 5.59 3.53
N LEU A 204 2.67 6.92 3.40
CA LEU A 204 3.75 7.79 2.94
C LEU A 204 4.51 8.31 4.14
N THR A 205 5.81 8.11 4.15
CA THR A 205 6.71 8.52 5.22
C THR A 205 8.05 8.97 4.65
N GLU A 206 8.79 9.71 5.43
CA GLU A 206 10.15 10.14 5.13
C GLU A 206 11.00 10.07 6.40
N MET A 207 12.31 10.20 6.26
CA MET A 207 13.21 10.24 7.41
C MET A 207 14.51 11.01 7.17
N VAL A 208 15.13 11.39 8.27
CA VAL A 208 16.46 11.98 8.34
C VAL A 208 17.43 10.96 8.94
N PRO A 209 18.21 10.21 8.14
CA PRO A 209 19.10 9.15 8.63
C PRO A 209 20.07 9.60 9.73
N ASP A 210 20.45 10.87 9.76
CA ASP A 210 21.33 11.42 10.79
C ASP A 210 20.69 11.41 12.20
N ILE A 211 19.36 11.58 12.30
CA ILE A 211 18.64 11.44 13.58
C ILE A 211 18.76 9.99 14.08
N HIS A 212 18.55 9.01 13.19
CA HIS A 212 18.64 7.59 13.51
C HIS A 212 20.05 7.20 13.98
N ARG A 213 21.10 7.74 13.35
CA ARG A 213 22.49 7.54 13.79
C ARG A 213 22.75 8.12 15.18
N LEU A 214 22.21 9.29 15.50
CA LEU A 214 22.35 9.85 16.84
C LEU A 214 21.67 8.97 17.90
N VAL A 215 20.51 8.38 17.57
CA VAL A 215 19.86 7.41 18.44
C VAL A 215 20.70 6.14 18.62
N GLU A 216 21.28 5.61 17.53
CA GLU A 216 22.13 4.44 17.52
C GLU A 216 23.36 4.62 18.42
N PHE A 217 23.98 5.81 18.38
CA PHE A 217 25.13 6.15 19.23
C PHE A 217 24.78 6.57 20.66
N GLY A 218 23.48 6.60 21.01
CA GLY A 218 23.01 7.02 22.34
C GLY A 218 23.12 8.54 22.56
N GLU A 219 23.23 9.31 21.50
CA GLU A 219 23.43 10.76 21.51
C GLU A 219 22.12 11.57 21.37
N LEU A 220 21.03 11.09 21.99
CA LEU A 220 19.70 11.69 21.88
C LEU A 220 19.66 13.18 22.23
N ASN A 221 20.53 13.64 23.12
CA ASN A 221 20.64 15.04 23.51
C ASN A 221 21.20 15.97 22.41
N LYS A 222 21.72 15.41 21.33
CA LYS A 222 22.22 16.16 20.16
C LYS A 222 21.16 16.27 19.04
N ILE A 223 20.03 15.58 19.16
CA ILE A 223 18.98 15.60 18.15
C ILE A 223 18.32 16.99 18.13
N ASP A 224 18.36 17.62 16.98
CA ASP A 224 17.64 18.86 16.66
C ASP A 224 16.59 18.59 15.59
N THR A 225 15.34 18.49 16.00
CA THR A 225 14.21 18.27 15.11
C THR A 225 13.71 19.54 14.45
N SER A 226 14.21 20.72 14.83
CA SER A 226 13.87 21.99 14.19
C SER A 226 14.52 22.18 12.83
N GLY A 227 15.67 21.52 12.59
CA GLY A 227 16.41 21.50 11.33
C GLY A 227 16.05 20.29 10.45
N TYR A 228 14.80 19.83 10.47
CA TYR A 228 14.35 18.64 9.75
C TYR A 228 14.52 18.81 8.24
N PHE A 229 15.21 17.83 7.61
CA PHE A 229 15.42 17.79 6.17
C PHE A 229 15.58 16.33 5.71
N ALA A 230 14.46 15.74 5.28
CA ALA A 230 14.42 14.36 4.86
C ALA A 230 15.38 14.04 3.70
N LYS A 231 15.94 12.83 3.73
CA LYS A 231 16.84 12.29 2.71
C LYS A 231 16.37 10.95 2.13
N SER A 232 15.38 10.31 2.74
CA SER A 232 14.78 9.06 2.29
C SER A 232 13.28 9.15 2.41
N TRP A 233 12.56 8.67 1.40
CA TRP A 233 11.10 8.68 1.30
C TRP A 233 10.58 7.28 0.99
N PHE A 234 9.46 6.92 1.55
CA PHE A 234 8.96 5.55 1.58
C PHE A 234 7.48 5.47 1.24
N ILE A 235 7.09 4.39 0.55
CA ILE A 235 5.72 3.90 0.47
C ILE A 235 5.67 2.57 1.22
N ASN A 236 4.80 2.48 2.23
CA ASN A 236 4.66 1.29 3.06
C ASN A 236 6.00 0.80 3.66
N GLY A 237 6.91 1.72 3.95
CA GLY A 237 8.20 1.44 4.57
C GLY A 237 9.30 1.00 3.63
N ARG A 238 9.06 0.99 2.31
CA ARG A 238 10.07 0.67 1.29
C ARG A 238 10.29 1.86 0.36
N ASN A 239 11.51 1.99 -0.17
CA ASN A 239 11.82 2.91 -1.26
C ASN A 239 11.57 2.23 -2.60
N ALA A 240 11.38 3.00 -3.68
CA ALA A 240 11.45 2.45 -5.03
C ALA A 240 12.91 1.95 -5.31
N MET A 241 13.13 0.81 -5.94
CA MET A 241 12.20 -0.14 -6.57
C MET A 241 11.79 -1.29 -5.62
N ASP A 242 12.29 -1.30 -4.37
CA ASP A 242 12.01 -2.38 -3.41
C ASP A 242 10.52 -2.43 -3.00
N ASP A 243 9.81 -1.31 -3.06
CA ASP A 243 8.38 -1.24 -2.82
C ASP A 243 7.55 -2.01 -3.85
N MET A 244 8.11 -2.27 -5.04
CA MET A 244 7.50 -3.08 -6.09
C MET A 244 7.88 -4.57 -6.02
N ALA A 245 8.79 -4.97 -5.13
CA ALA A 245 9.06 -6.37 -4.89
C ALA A 245 7.88 -7.05 -4.18
N GLU A 246 7.82 -8.39 -4.26
CA GLU A 246 6.82 -9.17 -3.54
C GLU A 246 6.83 -8.83 -2.03
N PRO A 247 5.69 -9.01 -1.34
CA PRO A 247 5.65 -8.86 0.11
C PRO A 247 6.52 -9.92 0.81
N ASP A 248 6.92 -9.63 2.04
CA ASP A 248 7.66 -10.56 2.91
C ASP A 248 8.94 -11.13 2.28
N VAL A 249 9.60 -10.39 1.37
CA VAL A 249 10.84 -10.87 0.75
C VAL A 249 11.96 -11.01 1.78
N PRO A 250 12.80 -12.07 1.67
CA PRO A 250 13.79 -12.40 2.70
C PRO A 250 14.87 -11.33 2.94
N TRP A 251 15.15 -10.47 1.96
CA TRP A 251 16.15 -9.40 2.09
C TRP A 251 15.60 -8.11 2.74
N LEU A 252 14.27 -8.05 2.98
CA LEU A 252 13.60 -6.94 3.68
C LEU A 252 12.81 -7.47 4.90
N PRO A 253 13.45 -8.13 5.86
CA PRO A 253 12.75 -8.89 6.92
C PRO A 253 11.94 -8.01 7.88
N THR A 254 12.23 -6.72 7.93
CA THR A 254 11.54 -5.71 8.77
C THR A 254 10.61 -4.80 7.99
N GLN A 255 10.51 -4.97 6.66
CA GLN A 255 9.74 -4.15 5.73
C GLN A 255 8.80 -5.05 4.90
N PRO A 256 7.76 -5.64 5.52
CA PRO A 256 6.98 -6.71 4.90
C PRO A 256 6.11 -6.26 3.73
N TYR A 257 5.68 -5.00 3.70
CA TYR A 257 4.64 -4.54 2.79
C TYR A 257 5.23 -4.03 1.48
N ASN A 258 4.59 -4.43 0.38
CA ASN A 258 4.86 -3.88 -0.93
C ASN A 258 3.82 -2.82 -1.34
N CYS A 259 3.99 -2.25 -2.51
CA CYS A 259 3.03 -1.35 -3.12
C CYS A 259 3.13 -1.42 -4.65
N VAL A 260 2.46 -2.40 -5.24
CA VAL A 260 2.29 -2.52 -6.70
C VAL A 260 0.81 -2.55 -6.99
N PRO A 261 0.15 -1.40 -7.16
CA PRO A 261 -1.25 -1.41 -7.53
C PRO A 261 -1.45 -2.01 -8.93
N MET A 262 -2.40 -2.93 -9.04
CA MET A 262 -2.72 -3.62 -10.28
C MET A 262 -4.24 -3.64 -10.49
N MET A 263 -4.67 -3.59 -11.75
CA MET A 263 -6.08 -3.71 -12.13
C MET A 263 -6.25 -4.23 -13.54
N HIS A 264 -7.44 -4.74 -13.83
CA HIS A 264 -7.89 -4.92 -15.20
C HIS A 264 -8.65 -3.68 -15.70
N PRO A 265 -8.71 -3.43 -17.03
CA PRO A 265 -9.53 -2.36 -17.58
C PRO A 265 -10.97 -2.43 -17.09
N GLY A 266 -11.55 -1.29 -16.67
CA GLY A 266 -12.91 -1.20 -16.17
C GLY A 266 -13.09 -1.46 -14.67
N GLU A 267 -12.16 -2.15 -14.02
CA GLU A 267 -12.17 -2.26 -12.55
C GLU A 267 -12.01 -0.90 -11.89
N LYS A 268 -12.39 -0.83 -10.63
CA LYS A 268 -12.21 0.34 -9.78
C LYS A 268 -11.24 0.00 -8.64
N VAL A 269 -10.16 0.75 -8.56
CA VAL A 269 -9.16 0.65 -7.48
C VAL A 269 -9.46 1.68 -6.41
N LEU A 270 -9.40 1.27 -5.15
CA LEU A 270 -9.41 2.15 -3.99
C LEU A 270 -7.95 2.38 -3.53
N ALA A 271 -7.48 3.60 -3.67
CA ALA A 271 -6.23 4.06 -3.09
C ALA A 271 -6.50 4.61 -1.68
N ARG A 272 -5.89 3.99 -0.68
CA ARG A 272 -5.93 4.41 0.73
C ARG A 272 -4.62 5.08 1.08
N VAL A 273 -4.63 6.41 1.15
CA VAL A 273 -3.43 7.22 1.34
C VAL A 273 -3.36 7.71 2.78
N ILE A 274 -2.22 7.54 3.43
CA ILE A 274 -1.95 8.00 4.81
C ILE A 274 -0.68 8.85 4.81
N GLY A 275 -0.76 10.08 5.30
CA GLY A 275 0.40 10.89 5.63
C GLY A 275 0.97 10.47 6.99
N GLY A 276 1.96 9.59 6.97
CA GLY A 276 2.52 8.97 8.19
C GLY A 276 3.78 9.65 8.71
N GLY A 277 4.36 10.59 7.97
CA GLY A 277 5.58 11.31 8.31
C GLY A 277 5.35 12.70 8.88
N ARG A 278 6.24 13.65 8.55
CA ARG A 278 6.25 15.04 9.03
C ARG A 278 6.08 16.05 7.89
N ASP A 279 6.47 15.68 6.66
CA ASP A 279 6.40 16.53 5.48
C ASP A 279 5.12 16.30 4.67
N LEU A 280 4.77 17.28 3.86
CA LEU A 280 3.67 17.21 2.90
C LEU A 280 4.15 16.50 1.64
N HIS A 281 3.39 15.51 1.16
CA HIS A 281 3.71 14.79 -0.05
C HIS A 281 2.64 14.98 -1.11
N PRO A 282 2.96 15.62 -2.26
CA PRO A 282 2.03 15.74 -3.39
C PRO A 282 1.98 14.39 -4.15
N PHE A 283 1.19 13.44 -3.68
CA PHE A 283 1.09 12.12 -4.28
C PHE A 283 0.27 12.17 -5.56
N HIS A 284 0.94 11.93 -6.68
CA HIS A 284 0.45 12.13 -8.03
C HIS A 284 0.12 10.82 -8.74
N PHE A 285 -1.00 10.79 -9.44
CA PHE A 285 -1.55 9.63 -10.13
C PHE A 285 -1.50 9.86 -11.64
N HIS A 286 -0.74 9.04 -12.36
CA HIS A 286 -0.81 8.99 -13.82
C HIS A 286 -1.91 8.03 -14.28
N GLY A 287 -2.39 8.22 -15.49
CA GLY A 287 -3.37 7.35 -16.17
C GLY A 287 -4.80 7.86 -16.11
N ASN A 288 -5.21 8.48 -15.03
CA ASN A 288 -6.48 9.18 -14.86
C ASN A 288 -6.50 9.94 -13.55
N ASP A 289 -7.50 10.82 -13.38
CA ASP A 289 -7.80 11.43 -12.09
C ASP A 289 -8.30 10.38 -11.10
N VAL A 290 -7.96 10.55 -9.83
CA VAL A 290 -8.62 9.86 -8.73
C VAL A 290 -9.81 10.69 -8.25
N ARG A 291 -10.86 10.01 -7.79
CA ARG A 291 -11.97 10.64 -7.10
C ARG A 291 -11.79 10.48 -5.60
N VAL A 292 -11.45 11.54 -4.91
CA VAL A 292 -11.35 11.56 -3.43
C VAL A 292 -12.75 11.49 -2.86
N ILE A 293 -13.08 10.37 -2.23
CA ILE A 293 -14.42 10.08 -1.69
C ILE A 293 -14.52 10.26 -0.19
N ALA A 294 -13.37 10.20 0.52
CA ALA A 294 -13.36 10.32 1.97
C ALA A 294 -12.03 10.89 2.47
N LYS A 295 -12.08 11.46 3.67
CA LYS A 295 -10.94 12.02 4.38
C LYS A 295 -11.08 11.73 5.88
N ASP A 296 -10.00 11.32 6.53
CA ASP A 296 -9.93 11.04 7.97
C ASP A 296 -11.03 10.06 8.43
N GLY A 297 -11.25 8.98 7.65
CA GLY A 297 -12.27 7.98 7.93
C GLY A 297 -13.71 8.48 7.80
N ARG A 298 -13.93 9.58 7.07
CA ARG A 298 -15.25 10.18 6.87
C ARG A 298 -15.55 10.37 5.39
N LEU A 299 -16.65 9.78 4.96
CA LEU A 299 -17.16 9.98 3.60
C LEU A 299 -17.45 11.47 3.36
N LEU A 300 -17.02 12.01 2.21
CA LEU A 300 -17.31 13.37 1.78
C LEU A 300 -18.77 13.47 1.36
N SER A 301 -19.63 13.67 2.35
CA SER A 301 -21.08 13.62 2.21
C SER A 301 -21.72 14.85 2.83
N SER A 302 -22.68 15.47 2.11
CA SER A 302 -23.43 16.64 2.59
C SER A 302 -24.46 16.31 3.66
N ALA A 303 -24.92 15.04 3.69
CA ALA A 303 -25.93 14.57 4.65
C ALA A 303 -25.84 13.05 4.83
N PRO A 304 -26.34 12.49 5.95
CA PRO A 304 -26.46 11.05 6.12
C PRO A 304 -27.24 10.42 4.96
N GLY A 305 -26.62 9.40 4.30
CA GLY A 305 -27.21 8.69 3.17
C GLY A 305 -27.09 9.36 1.80
N ALA A 306 -26.53 10.57 1.69
CA ALA A 306 -26.29 11.24 0.41
C ALA A 306 -25.12 10.61 -0.38
N GLY A 307 -24.33 9.77 0.28
CA GLY A 307 -23.13 9.19 -0.32
C GLY A 307 -22.00 10.21 -0.48
N PRO A 308 -21.00 9.93 -1.32
CA PRO A 308 -19.89 10.84 -1.55
C PRO A 308 -20.24 11.96 -2.55
N ASP A 309 -21.31 12.72 -2.27
CA ASP A 309 -21.81 13.80 -3.13
C ASP A 309 -20.91 15.05 -3.08
N LEU A 310 -20.04 15.15 -2.08
CA LEU A 310 -18.99 16.18 -1.99
C LEU A 310 -17.62 15.67 -2.46
N ALA A 311 -17.56 14.48 -3.04
CA ALA A 311 -16.31 13.96 -3.62
C ALA A 311 -15.84 14.83 -4.79
N TYR A 312 -14.54 14.96 -4.94
CA TYR A 312 -13.91 15.75 -6.00
C TYR A 312 -12.84 14.93 -6.71
N ASN A 313 -12.59 15.30 -7.96
CA ASN A 313 -11.51 14.68 -8.74
C ASN A 313 -10.21 15.45 -8.52
N ASP A 314 -9.13 14.71 -8.45
CA ASP A 314 -7.78 15.23 -8.31
C ASP A 314 -6.80 14.26 -8.97
N TYR A 315 -5.71 14.75 -9.52
CA TYR A 315 -4.60 13.92 -10.00
C TYR A 315 -3.36 14.02 -9.09
N THR A 316 -3.41 14.90 -8.08
CA THR A 316 -2.36 15.03 -7.06
C THR A 316 -2.98 15.23 -5.69
N VAL A 317 -3.08 14.16 -4.92
CA VAL A 317 -3.58 14.23 -3.54
C VAL A 317 -2.47 14.73 -2.63
N MET A 318 -2.69 15.88 -1.99
CA MET A 318 -1.76 16.39 -1.00
C MET A 318 -1.87 15.56 0.28
N SER A 319 -0.93 14.64 0.48
CA SER A 319 -0.83 13.86 1.70
C SER A 319 -0.29 14.71 2.84
N VAL A 320 -1.17 15.05 3.78
CA VAL A 320 -0.84 15.87 4.95
C VAL A 320 -0.50 14.96 6.12
N PRO A 321 0.57 15.24 6.90
CA PRO A 321 0.89 14.48 8.10
C PRO A 321 -0.31 14.34 9.05
N GLY A 322 -0.59 13.10 9.46
CA GLY A 322 -1.72 12.76 10.33
C GLY A 322 -3.08 12.64 9.64
N GLN A 323 -3.18 12.89 8.34
CA GLN A 323 -4.43 12.75 7.57
C GLN A 323 -4.48 11.45 6.78
N THR A 324 -5.71 11.01 6.49
CA THR A 324 -5.97 9.87 5.61
C THR A 324 -6.93 10.27 4.51
N TYR A 325 -6.79 9.63 3.35
CA TYR A 325 -7.63 9.83 2.18
C TYR A 325 -8.02 8.49 1.60
N ASP A 326 -9.27 8.36 1.20
CA ASP A 326 -9.75 7.24 0.37
C ASP A 326 -10.15 7.80 -0.99
N ALA A 327 -9.48 7.36 -2.05
CA ALA A 327 -9.71 7.83 -3.40
C ALA A 327 -9.91 6.64 -4.36
N THR A 328 -10.89 6.76 -5.27
CA THR A 328 -11.14 5.72 -6.27
C THR A 328 -10.53 6.11 -7.59
N PHE A 329 -9.81 5.16 -8.20
CA PHE A 329 -9.25 5.25 -9.54
C PHE A 329 -9.98 4.29 -10.47
N GLN A 330 -10.26 4.71 -11.70
CA GLN A 330 -10.83 3.87 -12.74
C GLN A 330 -10.18 4.18 -14.09
N TRP A 331 -9.82 3.14 -14.84
CA TRP A 331 -9.24 3.26 -16.15
C TRP A 331 -10.01 2.38 -17.14
N THR A 332 -10.43 2.96 -18.24
CA THR A 332 -11.35 2.31 -19.20
C THR A 332 -10.73 2.12 -20.57
N GLY A 333 -9.50 2.57 -20.79
CA GLY A 333 -8.87 2.58 -22.12
C GLY A 333 -9.49 3.57 -23.10
N LYS A 334 -10.19 4.60 -22.61
CA LYS A 334 -10.81 5.62 -23.46
C LYS A 334 -9.78 6.32 -24.34
N ASP A 335 -10.13 6.49 -25.61
CA ASP A 335 -9.33 7.20 -26.62
C ASP A 335 -7.98 6.55 -26.98
N LEU A 336 -7.77 5.26 -26.65
CA LEU A 336 -6.55 4.53 -27.02
C LEU A 336 -6.45 4.20 -28.50
N GLY A 337 -7.58 4.03 -29.18
CA GLY A 337 -7.63 3.62 -30.58
C GLY A 337 -7.63 2.11 -30.80
N TRP A 338 -7.58 1.28 -29.75
CA TRP A 338 -7.73 -0.17 -29.79
C TRP A 338 -8.40 -0.71 -28.53
N ASP A 339 -8.86 -1.95 -28.60
CA ASP A 339 -9.58 -2.62 -27.50
C ASP A 339 -8.61 -3.09 -26.41
N ALA A 340 -8.60 -2.39 -25.29
CA ALA A 340 -7.77 -2.74 -24.12
C ALA A 340 -8.31 -3.93 -23.33
N TYR A 341 -9.55 -4.38 -23.60
CA TYR A 341 -10.19 -5.53 -22.94
C TYR A 341 -9.86 -6.84 -23.64
N GLY A 342 -9.31 -6.78 -24.87
CA GLY A 342 -8.95 -7.94 -25.66
C GLY A 342 -10.11 -8.59 -26.39
N HIS A 343 -11.20 -7.85 -26.67
CA HIS A 343 -12.38 -8.36 -27.38
C HIS A 343 -12.15 -8.47 -28.88
N ALA A 344 -12.84 -9.42 -29.51
CA ALA A 344 -13.10 -9.41 -30.94
C ALA A 344 -14.32 -8.54 -31.25
N ALA A 345 -14.46 -8.09 -32.51
CA ALA A 345 -15.55 -7.21 -32.92
C ALA A 345 -16.97 -7.77 -32.73
N GLY A 346 -17.10 -9.07 -32.50
CA GLY A 346 -18.38 -9.74 -32.25
C GLY A 346 -18.73 -9.99 -30.78
N ASP A 347 -17.81 -9.63 -29.88
CA ASP A 347 -18.00 -9.83 -28.45
C ASP A 347 -18.95 -8.79 -27.84
N ALA A 348 -19.42 -9.04 -26.62
CA ALA A 348 -20.30 -8.10 -25.93
C ALA A 348 -19.51 -6.90 -25.38
N LEU A 349 -20.03 -5.71 -25.58
CA LEU A 349 -19.49 -4.48 -25.01
C LEU A 349 -19.60 -4.53 -23.46
N GLN A 350 -18.50 -4.23 -22.77
CA GLN A 350 -18.50 -4.13 -21.32
C GLN A 350 -19.06 -2.77 -20.84
N PRO A 351 -19.63 -2.70 -19.62
CA PRO A 351 -20.30 -1.49 -19.12
C PRO A 351 -19.43 -0.24 -19.07
N TYR A 352 -18.10 -0.40 -18.93
CA TYR A 352 -17.15 0.71 -18.79
C TYR A 352 -16.23 0.86 -20.00
N GLU A 353 -16.39 0.01 -21.00
CA GLU A 353 -15.58 0.01 -22.20
C GLU A 353 -15.87 1.23 -23.09
N TRP A 354 -14.83 1.79 -23.68
CA TRP A 354 -14.99 2.84 -24.68
C TRP A 354 -15.43 2.23 -26.03
N ALA A 355 -16.72 2.27 -26.28
CA ALA A 355 -17.36 1.62 -27.43
C ALA A 355 -16.70 1.91 -28.79
N PRO A 356 -16.17 3.12 -29.08
CA PRO A 356 -15.50 3.37 -30.36
C PRO A 356 -14.27 2.49 -30.60
N ASP A 357 -13.63 1.96 -29.55
CA ASP A 357 -12.42 1.13 -29.66
C ASP A 357 -12.72 -0.38 -29.59
N HIS A 358 -13.97 -0.76 -29.28
CA HIS A 358 -14.40 -2.14 -29.15
C HIS A 358 -14.02 -3.01 -30.37
N GLY A 359 -13.35 -4.12 -30.10
CA GLY A 359 -12.92 -5.10 -31.11
C GLY A 359 -11.82 -4.62 -32.06
N LYS A 360 -11.27 -3.41 -31.87
CA LYS A 360 -10.14 -2.95 -32.68
C LYS A 360 -8.84 -3.63 -32.24
N PRO A 361 -8.04 -4.17 -33.18
CA PRO A 361 -6.79 -4.81 -32.82
C PRO A 361 -5.75 -3.81 -32.34
N LEU A 362 -4.83 -4.27 -31.50
CA LEU A 362 -3.63 -3.52 -31.11
C LEU A 362 -2.87 -3.09 -32.39
N PRO A 363 -2.47 -1.81 -32.52
CA PRO A 363 -1.75 -1.33 -33.69
C PRO A 363 -0.39 -2.03 -33.82
N VAL A 364 -0.06 -2.44 -35.05
CA VAL A 364 1.22 -3.10 -35.36
C VAL A 364 2.40 -2.13 -35.45
N THR A 365 2.13 -0.81 -35.59
CA THR A 365 3.17 0.22 -35.64
C THR A 365 3.24 0.94 -34.31
N LEU A 366 4.37 0.78 -33.64
CA LEU A 366 4.62 1.45 -32.38
C LEU A 366 5.07 2.89 -32.59
N PRO A 367 4.73 3.81 -31.70
CA PRO A 367 5.35 5.12 -31.66
C PRO A 367 6.88 5.00 -31.48
N PRO A 368 7.65 6.03 -31.87
CA PRO A 368 9.08 6.08 -31.56
C PRO A 368 9.33 5.92 -30.05
N VAL A 369 10.43 5.27 -29.67
CA VAL A 369 10.80 5.06 -28.25
C VAL A 369 10.80 6.38 -27.46
N SER A 370 11.27 7.47 -28.07
CA SER A 370 11.24 8.79 -27.45
C SER A 370 9.83 9.28 -27.12
N ALA A 371 8.83 8.96 -27.94
CA ALA A 371 7.43 9.31 -27.68
C ALA A 371 6.80 8.40 -26.61
N MET A 372 7.25 7.14 -26.50
CA MET A 372 6.78 6.22 -25.46
C MET A 372 7.38 6.53 -24.08
N VAL A 373 8.57 7.13 -24.04
CA VAL A 373 9.30 7.40 -22.79
C VAL A 373 9.12 8.86 -22.31
N LEU A 374 9.02 9.82 -23.22
CA LEU A 374 9.00 11.25 -22.89
C LEU A 374 7.79 12.01 -23.44
N GLY A 375 6.92 11.37 -24.22
CA GLY A 375 5.71 11.97 -24.77
C GLY A 375 4.46 11.69 -23.94
N GLU A 376 3.29 11.96 -24.51
CA GLU A 376 1.98 11.68 -23.89
C GLU A 376 1.78 10.20 -23.55
N LEU A 377 2.43 9.30 -24.28
CA LEU A 377 2.40 7.86 -24.04
C LEU A 377 3.35 7.40 -22.92
N TRP A 378 4.18 8.28 -22.41
CA TRP A 378 5.10 7.94 -21.31
C TRP A 378 4.36 7.49 -20.05
N SER A 379 3.24 8.11 -19.75
CA SER A 379 2.43 7.78 -18.58
C SER A 379 1.59 6.51 -18.74
N GLY A 380 1.62 5.86 -19.90
CA GLY A 380 0.94 4.59 -20.10
C GLY A 380 1.07 4.06 -21.52
N SER A 381 1.61 2.86 -21.67
CA SER A 381 1.78 2.17 -22.94
C SER A 381 1.83 0.65 -22.71
N PRO A 382 1.26 -0.18 -23.61
CA PRO A 382 1.38 -1.63 -23.52
C PRO A 382 2.83 -2.12 -23.60
N PHE A 383 3.77 -1.23 -23.92
CA PHE A 383 5.20 -1.52 -24.08
C PHE A 383 6.07 -0.85 -23.01
N LEU A 384 5.48 -0.15 -22.03
CA LEU A 384 6.22 0.33 -20.87
C LEU A 384 6.78 -0.86 -20.06
N GLY A 385 8.00 -0.68 -19.59
CA GLY A 385 8.79 -1.78 -19.00
C GLY A 385 9.67 -2.49 -20.02
N ALA A 386 9.42 -2.30 -21.34
CA ALA A 386 10.33 -2.76 -22.37
C ALA A 386 11.34 -1.66 -22.70
N THR A 387 12.63 -1.92 -22.50
CA THR A 387 13.70 -1.02 -22.94
C THR A 387 14.28 -1.53 -24.25
N GLY A 388 14.42 -0.63 -25.23
CA GLY A 388 14.98 -0.93 -26.54
C GLY A 388 13.94 -1.05 -27.65
N ASP A 389 14.44 -1.29 -28.87
CA ASP A 389 13.59 -1.45 -30.06
C ASP A 389 12.80 -2.77 -29.96
N LEU A 390 11.52 -2.67 -29.69
CA LEU A 390 10.61 -3.80 -29.79
C LEU A 390 10.10 -3.90 -31.23
N PRO A 391 10.38 -5.00 -31.94
CA PRO A 391 9.73 -5.23 -33.22
C PRO A 391 8.21 -5.26 -33.04
N PRO A 392 7.42 -4.69 -33.93
CA PRO A 392 5.97 -4.80 -33.90
C PRO A 392 5.52 -6.26 -33.73
N GLY A 393 4.61 -6.51 -32.79
CA GLY A 393 4.12 -7.85 -32.48
C GLY A 393 5.06 -8.70 -31.61
N HIS A 394 6.15 -8.14 -31.10
CA HIS A 394 6.98 -8.80 -30.09
C HIS A 394 6.76 -8.21 -28.69
N PRO A 395 6.06 -8.90 -27.81
CA PRO A 395 5.77 -8.42 -26.45
C PRO A 395 6.93 -8.66 -25.46
N ALA A 396 8.19 -8.57 -25.90
CA ALA A 396 9.38 -9.12 -25.22
C ALA A 396 9.41 -8.99 -23.68
N LEU A 397 9.13 -7.82 -23.11
CA LEU A 397 9.12 -7.63 -21.65
C LEU A 397 7.72 -7.42 -21.07
N ASN A 398 6.78 -6.92 -21.84
CA ASN A 398 5.38 -6.83 -21.50
C ASN A 398 4.57 -7.88 -22.24
N MET A 399 4.71 -9.12 -21.85
CA MET A 399 4.09 -10.26 -22.53
C MET A 399 2.56 -10.24 -22.45
N ALA A 400 2.00 -9.54 -21.49
CA ALA A 400 0.55 -9.42 -21.30
C ALA A 400 -0.06 -8.27 -22.10
N GLY A 401 0.74 -7.34 -22.65
CA GLY A 401 0.23 -6.16 -23.38
C GLY A 401 -0.42 -5.09 -22.51
N GLY A 402 -0.09 -5.06 -21.21
CA GLY A 402 -0.64 -4.12 -20.24
C GLY A 402 -0.03 -2.72 -20.30
N TYR A 403 -0.49 -1.86 -19.41
CA TYR A 403 -0.04 -0.47 -19.25
C TYR A 403 0.59 -0.27 -17.88
N ASN A 404 1.62 0.58 -17.81
CA ASN A 404 2.23 0.99 -16.56
C ASN A 404 2.12 2.50 -16.41
N TYR A 405 1.55 2.95 -15.31
CA TYR A 405 1.42 4.35 -14.96
C TYR A 405 2.16 4.64 -13.66
N MET A 406 3.07 5.60 -13.69
CA MET A 406 3.80 5.97 -12.47
C MET A 406 2.87 6.67 -11.49
N TRP A 407 2.85 6.20 -10.25
CA TRP A 407 2.23 6.88 -9.11
C TRP A 407 3.33 7.26 -8.13
N HIS A 408 3.47 8.55 -7.84
CA HIS A 408 4.66 9.03 -7.16
C HIS A 408 4.42 10.37 -6.46
N SER A 409 5.34 10.77 -5.59
CA SER A 409 5.39 12.16 -5.14
C SER A 409 5.81 13.08 -6.30
N HIS A 410 5.08 14.17 -6.53
CA HIS A 410 5.44 15.19 -7.52
C HIS A 410 6.39 16.26 -6.97
N SER A 411 6.93 16.05 -5.79
CA SER A 411 8.15 16.69 -5.31
C SER A 411 9.33 15.85 -5.77
N GLU A 412 10.00 16.22 -6.83
CA GLU A 412 10.98 15.39 -7.56
C GLU A 412 12.13 14.88 -6.69
N LYS A 413 12.51 15.63 -5.66
CA LYS A 413 13.48 15.19 -4.67
C LYS A 413 13.04 13.92 -3.93
N GLU A 414 11.75 13.75 -3.72
CA GLU A 414 11.16 12.60 -3.02
C GLU A 414 11.20 11.30 -3.84
N LEU A 415 11.61 11.39 -5.11
CA LEU A 415 11.88 10.23 -5.98
C LEU A 415 13.30 9.66 -5.79
N THR A 416 14.03 10.17 -4.82
CA THR A 416 15.40 9.74 -4.54
C THR A 416 15.52 9.17 -3.13
N THR A 417 16.55 8.40 -2.91
CA THR A 417 17.05 8.05 -1.58
C THR A 417 18.49 8.53 -1.51
N ASN A 418 18.76 9.41 -0.54
CA ASN A 418 20.10 10.01 -0.37
C ASN A 418 20.65 10.65 -1.67
N ASN A 419 19.78 11.31 -2.45
CA ASN A 419 20.01 11.88 -3.79
C ASN A 419 20.31 10.84 -4.90
N ILE A 420 20.05 9.56 -4.70
CA ILE A 420 20.16 8.53 -5.74
C ILE A 420 18.79 8.27 -6.34
N PHE A 421 18.65 8.42 -7.65
CA PHE A 421 17.47 8.12 -8.44
C PHE A 421 17.72 6.85 -9.31
N PRO A 422 16.72 5.95 -9.48
CA PRO A 422 15.43 5.92 -8.79
C PRO A 422 15.59 5.45 -7.34
N GLY A 423 14.72 5.96 -6.49
CA GLY A 423 14.70 5.61 -5.08
C GLY A 423 13.64 6.37 -4.33
N GLY A 424 13.04 6.22 -3.36
CA GLY A 424 12.07 7.08 -2.69
C GLY A 424 10.61 6.76 -3.00
N MET A 425 9.80 7.79 -3.05
CA MET A 425 8.33 7.68 -3.04
C MET A 425 7.76 7.56 -4.45
N MET A 426 7.89 6.41 -5.08
CA MET A 426 7.29 6.12 -6.39
C MET A 426 6.97 4.62 -6.53
N THR A 427 5.89 4.33 -7.22
CA THR A 427 5.47 2.98 -7.60
C THR A 427 4.79 3.01 -8.98
N MET A 428 4.35 1.85 -9.48
CA MET A 428 3.68 1.70 -10.76
C MET A 428 2.28 1.12 -10.59
N MET A 429 1.27 1.85 -11.07
CA MET A 429 -0.04 1.26 -11.34
C MET A 429 0.05 0.42 -12.61
N MET A 430 -0.19 -0.87 -12.49
CA MET A 430 -0.16 -1.79 -13.61
C MET A 430 -1.58 -2.15 -14.05
N ILE A 431 -1.92 -1.82 -15.30
CA ILE A 431 -3.19 -2.20 -15.90
C ILE A 431 -2.91 -3.35 -16.85
N VAL A 432 -3.37 -4.53 -16.49
CA VAL A 432 -3.12 -5.77 -17.24
C VAL A 432 -4.38 -6.23 -17.95
N PRO A 433 -4.26 -6.84 -19.15
CA PRO A 433 -5.41 -7.39 -19.86
C PRO A 433 -6.15 -8.42 -19.01
N TRP A 434 -7.44 -8.59 -19.24
CA TRP A 434 -8.27 -9.55 -18.51
C TRP A 434 -7.75 -11.00 -18.52
N GLY A 435 -6.99 -11.40 -19.52
CA GLY A 435 -6.35 -12.72 -19.58
C GLY A 435 -5.10 -12.89 -18.72
N ALA A 436 -4.58 -11.81 -18.12
CA ALA A 436 -3.41 -11.86 -17.26
C ALA A 436 -3.86 -11.92 -15.78
N PRO A 437 -3.36 -12.88 -14.98
CA PRO A 437 -3.71 -12.96 -13.57
C PRO A 437 -3.11 -11.78 -12.79
N ILE A 438 -3.84 -11.31 -11.80
CA ILE A 438 -3.33 -10.36 -10.79
C ILE A 438 -3.11 -11.16 -9.50
N PRO A 439 -1.87 -11.12 -8.93
CA PRO A 439 -1.51 -11.88 -7.73
C PRO A 439 -2.32 -11.49 -6.49
#